data_4b7bf1e5865f8a4cec91aa8ab56cb29e
#
_entry.id   4b7bf1e5865f8a4cec91aa8ab56cb29e
#
_cell.length_a   1.000
_cell.length_b   1.000
_cell.length_c   1.000
_cell.angle_alpha   90.00
_cell.angle_beta   90.00
_cell.angle_gamma   90.00
#
_symmetry.space_group_name_H-M   'P 1'
#
loop_
_entity.id
_entity.type
_entity.pdbx_description
1 polymer ?
#
loop_
_entity_poly.entity_id
_entity_poly.type
_entity_poly.pdbx_seq_one_letter_code
_entity_poly.pdbx_strand_id
1 'polypeptide(L)'
;MVHVIIDQMRASDWEQVRAIYLEGIRSGHSTFETEAPSWEKWDEGHLKIPRLVMRDGEAVLGWAALSPVSKRHVYRGVAEVTVYVSENAQGQGIGRALLEALIDESEKNGIWTLQASIFPENTASVQLHLRCGFREVGRRERIAMLNGVWRDTLLFERRSRTI
;
A
#
# COMPACT_ATOMS: atom_id res chain seq x y z
N MET A 1 -0.30 20.74 -17.17
CA MET A 1 -0.30 19.93 -16.86
C MET A 1 -0.72 19.76 -15.77
N VAL A 2 -0.73 19.99 -15.08
CA VAL A 2 -1.06 19.24 -14.32
C VAL A 2 -1.27 19.68 -12.98
N HIS A 3 -2.43 19.53 -12.44
CA HIS A 3 -2.80 19.79 -11.07
C HIS A 3 -2.85 18.48 -10.29
N VAL A 4 -1.77 17.71 -10.40
CA VAL A 4 -1.66 16.43 -9.70
C VAL A 4 -1.10 16.72 -8.31
N ILE A 5 -1.86 16.37 -7.28
CA ILE A 5 -1.46 16.58 -5.89
C ILE A 5 -1.65 15.32 -5.07
N ILE A 6 -0.86 15.17 -4.00
CA ILE A 6 -1.10 14.19 -2.96
C ILE A 6 -1.93 14.87 -1.88
N ASP A 7 -3.03 14.23 -1.50
CA ASP A 7 -4.01 14.78 -0.57
C ASP A 7 -4.45 13.71 0.41
N GLN A 8 -5.06 14.13 1.51
CA GLN A 8 -5.70 13.24 2.45
C GLN A 8 -6.88 12.55 1.76
N MET A 9 -7.01 11.25 1.97
CA MET A 9 -8.16 10.50 1.50
C MET A 9 -9.41 10.93 2.26
N ARG A 10 -10.50 11.14 1.52
CA ARG A 10 -11.81 11.47 2.06
C ARG A 10 -12.75 10.29 1.86
N ALA A 11 -13.81 10.20 2.66
CA ALA A 11 -14.83 9.17 2.48
C ALA A 11 -15.42 9.19 1.05
N SER A 12 -15.55 10.39 0.46
CA SER A 12 -16.05 10.55 -0.91
C SER A 12 -15.10 9.97 -1.98
N ASP A 13 -13.87 9.66 -1.64
CA ASP A 13 -12.92 9.04 -2.57
C ASP A 13 -13.11 7.52 -2.67
N TRP A 14 -13.89 6.92 -1.78
CA TRP A 14 -13.95 5.47 -1.64
C TRP A 14 -14.31 4.74 -2.92
N GLU A 15 -15.27 5.22 -3.70
CA GLU A 15 -15.65 4.55 -4.93
C GLU A 15 -14.48 4.43 -5.90
N GLN A 16 -13.67 5.49 -6.03
CA GLN A 16 -12.49 5.46 -6.89
C GLN A 16 -11.37 4.62 -6.29
N VAL A 17 -11.16 4.71 -4.98
CA VAL A 17 -10.18 3.88 -4.26
C VAL A 17 -10.53 2.40 -4.43
N ARG A 18 -11.80 2.05 -4.26
CA ARG A 18 -12.29 0.68 -4.44
C ARG A 18 -12.07 0.20 -5.88
N ALA A 19 -12.36 1.04 -6.87
CA ALA A 19 -12.17 0.70 -8.27
C ALA A 19 -10.71 0.39 -8.59
N ILE A 20 -9.78 1.18 -8.05
CA ILE A 20 -8.34 0.95 -8.22
C ILE A 20 -7.93 -0.34 -7.51
N TYR A 21 -8.46 -0.62 -6.33
CA TYR A 21 -8.22 -1.87 -5.62
C TYR A 21 -8.67 -3.07 -6.47
N LEU A 22 -9.87 -2.98 -7.07
CA LEU A 22 -10.38 -4.03 -7.95
C LEU A 22 -9.47 -4.28 -9.16
N GLU A 23 -8.88 -3.24 -9.72
CA GLU A 23 -7.88 -3.38 -10.79
C GLU A 23 -6.69 -4.20 -10.31
N GLY A 24 -6.20 -3.94 -9.09
CA GLY A 24 -5.12 -4.70 -8.49
C GLY A 24 -5.49 -6.16 -8.26
N ILE A 25 -6.70 -6.42 -7.79
CA ILE A 25 -7.21 -7.80 -7.62
C ILE A 25 -7.23 -8.51 -8.97
N ARG A 26 -7.72 -7.88 -10.02
CA ARG A 26 -7.78 -8.46 -11.36
C ARG A 26 -6.41 -8.78 -11.94
N SER A 27 -5.37 -8.05 -11.53
CA SER A 27 -4.01 -8.31 -12.00
C SER A 27 -3.48 -9.67 -11.57
N GLY A 28 -3.98 -10.20 -10.45
CA GLY A 28 -3.54 -11.48 -9.89
C GLY A 28 -2.19 -11.43 -9.19
N HIS A 29 -1.55 -10.27 -9.11
CA HIS A 29 -0.20 -10.13 -8.55
C HIS A 29 -0.09 -9.08 -7.44
N SER A 30 -1.21 -8.55 -6.96
CA SER A 30 -1.17 -7.46 -5.97
C SER A 30 -1.61 -7.87 -4.58
N THR A 31 -2.49 -8.85 -4.45
CA THR A 31 -3.07 -9.20 -3.17
C THR A 31 -3.64 -10.62 -3.21
N PHE A 32 -3.76 -11.26 -2.04
CA PHE A 32 -4.49 -12.49 -1.88
C PHE A 32 -6.01 -12.27 -1.87
N GLU A 33 -6.46 -11.04 -1.72
CA GLU A 33 -7.89 -10.75 -1.71
C GLU A 33 -8.49 -11.00 -3.09
N THR A 34 -9.70 -11.55 -3.09
CA THR A 34 -10.46 -11.84 -4.31
C THR A 34 -11.65 -10.91 -4.50
N GLU A 35 -11.96 -10.14 -3.46
CA GLU A 35 -13.04 -9.18 -3.46
C GLU A 35 -12.59 -7.90 -2.77
N ALA A 36 -13.07 -6.75 -3.21
CA ALA A 36 -12.84 -5.51 -2.50
C ALA A 36 -13.77 -5.44 -1.29
N PRO A 37 -13.29 -4.97 -0.13
CA PRO A 37 -14.13 -4.83 1.04
C PRO A 37 -15.14 -3.69 0.88
N SER A 38 -16.09 -3.62 1.81
CA SER A 38 -16.92 -2.44 1.98
C SER A 38 -16.09 -1.30 2.55
N TRP A 39 -16.59 -0.07 2.45
CA TRP A 39 -15.94 1.07 3.10
C TRP A 39 -15.72 0.83 4.59
N GLU A 40 -16.73 0.29 5.28
CA GLU A 40 -16.68 0.06 6.72
C GLU A 40 -15.56 -0.91 7.11
N LYS A 41 -15.42 -2.00 6.36
CA LYS A 41 -14.34 -2.98 6.60
C LYS A 41 -12.98 -2.42 6.28
N TRP A 42 -12.88 -1.69 5.18
CA TRP A 42 -11.62 -1.04 4.81
C TRP A 42 -11.21 -0.03 5.88
N ASP A 43 -12.15 0.79 6.33
CA ASP A 43 -11.93 1.81 7.36
C ASP A 43 -11.47 1.20 8.67
N GLU A 44 -12.10 0.10 9.10
CA GLU A 44 -11.71 -0.61 10.31
C GLU A 44 -10.32 -1.24 10.21
N GLY A 45 -9.96 -1.74 9.04
CA GLY A 45 -8.72 -2.49 8.81
C GLY A 45 -7.50 -1.61 8.62
N HIS A 46 -7.66 -0.29 8.54
CA HIS A 46 -6.56 0.63 8.27
C HIS A 46 -6.43 1.68 9.36
N LEU A 47 -5.19 2.13 9.57
CA LEU A 47 -4.95 3.27 10.47
C LEU A 47 -5.68 4.49 9.93
N LYS A 48 -6.16 5.34 10.83
CA LYS A 48 -6.91 6.55 10.44
C LYS A 48 -6.00 7.56 9.74
N ILE A 49 -4.74 7.62 10.12
CA ILE A 49 -3.74 8.54 9.58
C ILE A 49 -2.41 7.77 9.46
N PRO A 50 -1.66 7.88 8.36
CA PRO A 50 -2.03 8.59 7.13
C PRO A 50 -2.85 7.74 6.17
N ARG A 51 -3.68 8.39 5.38
CA ARG A 51 -4.42 7.80 4.25
C ARG A 51 -4.30 8.79 3.11
N LEU A 52 -3.65 8.42 2.04
CA LEU A 52 -3.28 9.35 0.97
C LEU A 52 -3.89 8.94 -0.36
N VAL A 53 -4.24 9.93 -1.17
CA VAL A 53 -4.60 9.75 -2.57
C VAL A 53 -3.77 10.67 -3.44
N MET A 54 -3.47 10.23 -4.65
CA MET A 54 -2.94 11.11 -5.69
C MET A 54 -4.14 11.55 -6.53
N ARG A 55 -4.29 12.86 -6.65
CA ARG A 55 -5.48 13.46 -7.25
C ARG A 55 -5.11 14.34 -8.43
N ASP A 56 -5.82 14.19 -9.53
CA ASP A 56 -5.76 15.09 -10.67
C ASP A 56 -7.17 15.66 -10.86
N GLY A 57 -7.41 16.87 -10.35
CA GLY A 57 -8.76 17.40 -10.25
C GLY A 57 -9.64 16.52 -9.39
N GLU A 58 -10.71 16.00 -9.95
CA GLU A 58 -11.63 15.09 -9.25
C GLU A 58 -11.23 13.62 -9.39
N ALA A 59 -10.27 13.31 -10.25
CA ALA A 59 -9.86 11.93 -10.49
C ALA A 59 -8.81 11.47 -9.48
N VAL A 60 -9.03 10.30 -8.87
CA VAL A 60 -8.04 9.63 -8.03
C VAL A 60 -7.22 8.71 -8.93
N LEU A 61 -5.89 8.91 -8.93
CA LEU A 61 -4.96 8.14 -9.76
C LEU A 61 -4.28 7.00 -8.98
N GLY A 62 -4.30 7.07 -7.66
CA GLY A 62 -3.71 6.06 -6.81
C GLY A 62 -3.97 6.38 -5.35
N TRP A 63 -3.72 5.41 -4.47
CA TRP A 63 -3.92 5.58 -3.03
C TRP A 63 -2.87 4.81 -2.24
N ALA A 64 -2.67 5.23 -1.01
CA ALA A 64 -1.74 4.60 -0.09
C ALA A 64 -2.27 4.68 1.34
N ALA A 65 -2.11 3.61 2.09
CA ALA A 65 -2.59 3.55 3.47
C ALA A 65 -1.75 2.56 4.28
N LEU A 66 -1.98 2.54 5.59
CA LEU A 66 -1.30 1.66 6.53
C LEU A 66 -2.31 0.79 7.26
N SER A 67 -1.94 -0.46 7.49
CA SER A 67 -2.69 -1.33 8.39
C SER A 67 -1.80 -1.74 9.58
N PRO A 68 -2.38 -1.94 10.78
CA PRO A 68 -1.60 -2.34 11.95
C PRO A 68 -1.12 -3.79 11.77
N VAL A 69 0.10 -4.06 12.23
CA VAL A 69 0.68 -5.40 12.13
C VAL A 69 0.30 -6.26 13.33
N SER A 70 0.17 -5.64 14.50
CA SER A 70 -0.08 -6.37 15.76
C SER A 70 -0.92 -5.54 16.71
N LYS A 71 -1.70 -6.22 17.55
CA LYS A 71 -2.47 -5.58 18.63
C LYS A 71 -1.63 -5.36 19.89
N ARG A 72 -0.43 -5.91 19.95
CA ARG A 72 0.44 -5.72 21.11
C ARG A 72 0.97 -4.29 21.13
N HIS A 73 0.88 -3.64 22.29
CA HIS A 73 1.30 -2.26 22.45
C HIS A 73 2.77 -2.03 22.07
N VAL A 74 3.63 -3.02 22.31
CA VAL A 74 5.05 -2.93 21.98
C VAL A 74 5.28 -2.75 20.49
N TYR A 75 4.33 -3.19 19.63
CA TYR A 75 4.41 -3.05 18.17
C TYR A 75 3.52 -1.94 17.62
N ARG A 76 3.10 -0.98 18.45
CA ARG A 76 2.20 0.09 18.01
C ARG A 76 2.75 0.98 16.90
N GLY A 77 4.06 1.01 16.75
CA GLY A 77 4.74 1.76 15.70
C GLY A 77 5.13 0.94 14.50
N VAL A 78 4.56 -0.25 14.34
CA VAL A 78 4.83 -1.13 13.20
C VAL A 78 3.56 -1.22 12.35
N ALA A 79 3.67 -0.92 11.06
CA ALA A 79 2.52 -0.92 10.15
C ALA A 79 2.89 -1.52 8.80
N GLU A 80 1.89 -2.05 8.12
CA GLU A 80 2.06 -2.58 6.76
C GLU A 80 1.57 -1.55 5.76
N VAL A 81 2.37 -1.31 4.73
CA VAL A 81 2.03 -0.35 3.67
C VAL A 81 1.21 -1.03 2.58
N THR A 82 0.29 -0.27 2.01
CA THR A 82 -0.44 -0.65 0.81
C THR A 82 -0.43 0.54 -0.14
N VAL A 83 0.00 0.31 -1.38
CA VAL A 83 0.03 1.32 -2.43
C VAL A 83 -0.57 0.73 -3.70
N TYR A 84 -1.56 1.39 -4.25
CA TYR A 84 -2.21 0.99 -5.49
C TYR A 84 -2.28 2.17 -6.45
N VAL A 85 -1.97 1.93 -7.72
CA VAL A 85 -2.02 2.95 -8.78
C VAL A 85 -3.00 2.48 -9.85
N SER A 86 -3.86 3.39 -10.31
CA SER A 86 -4.78 3.10 -11.41
C SER A 86 -4.02 2.57 -12.62
N GLU A 87 -4.56 1.56 -13.28
CA GLU A 87 -3.93 0.98 -14.47
C GLU A 87 -3.73 2.01 -15.59
N ASN A 88 -4.57 3.04 -15.65
CA ASN A 88 -4.45 4.12 -16.64
C ASN A 88 -3.35 5.14 -16.29
N ALA A 89 -2.79 5.07 -15.10
CA ALA A 89 -1.82 6.04 -14.60
C ALA A 89 -0.48 5.40 -14.24
N GLN A 90 -0.26 4.15 -14.59
CA GLN A 90 0.99 3.46 -14.29
C GLN A 90 2.14 3.99 -15.13
N GLY A 91 3.36 3.85 -14.62
CA GLY A 91 4.55 4.30 -15.32
C GLY A 91 4.80 5.81 -15.25
N GLN A 92 4.07 6.53 -14.40
CA GLN A 92 4.16 7.98 -14.27
C GLN A 92 4.78 8.43 -12.94
N GLY A 93 5.34 7.51 -12.16
CA GLY A 93 5.96 7.83 -10.87
C GLY A 93 4.99 8.03 -9.72
N ILE A 94 3.71 7.72 -9.90
CA ILE A 94 2.67 7.95 -8.89
C ILE A 94 2.88 7.03 -7.68
N GLY A 95 3.19 5.76 -7.91
CA GLY A 95 3.45 4.81 -6.82
C GLY A 95 4.60 5.26 -5.95
N ARG A 96 5.67 5.73 -6.54
CA ARG A 96 6.84 6.23 -5.81
C ARG A 96 6.51 7.47 -5.00
N ALA A 97 5.82 8.43 -5.61
CA ALA A 97 5.43 9.65 -4.91
C ALA A 97 4.53 9.35 -3.72
N LEU A 98 3.55 8.44 -3.90
CA LEU A 98 2.66 8.02 -2.82
C LEU A 98 3.43 7.31 -1.69
N LEU A 99 4.31 6.39 -2.04
CA LEU A 99 5.07 5.65 -1.01
C LEU A 99 6.02 6.56 -0.25
N GLU A 100 6.71 7.46 -0.93
CA GLU A 100 7.59 8.43 -0.28
C GLU A 100 6.79 9.33 0.68
N ALA A 101 5.63 9.82 0.25
CA ALA A 101 4.76 10.63 1.11
C ALA A 101 4.23 9.82 2.30
N LEU A 102 3.86 8.55 2.07
CA LEU A 102 3.39 7.68 3.13
C LEU A 102 4.48 7.45 4.18
N ILE A 103 5.72 7.27 3.75
CA ILE A 103 6.88 7.13 4.66
C ILE A 103 7.01 8.38 5.54
N ASP A 104 7.01 9.55 4.91
CA ASP A 104 7.15 10.81 5.64
C ASP A 104 6.02 11.01 6.66
N GLU A 105 4.79 10.78 6.24
CA GLU A 105 3.63 10.93 7.12
C GLU A 105 3.61 9.88 8.23
N SER A 106 4.08 8.67 7.95
CA SER A 106 4.15 7.61 8.97
C SER A 106 5.13 8.00 10.08
N GLU A 107 6.27 8.57 9.73
CA GLU A 107 7.25 9.02 10.72
C GLU A 107 6.68 10.14 11.59
N LYS A 108 5.95 11.08 11.00
CA LYS A 108 5.29 12.15 11.74
C LYS A 108 4.23 11.64 12.73
N ASN A 109 3.71 10.44 12.48
CA ASN A 109 2.67 9.82 13.30
C ASN A 109 3.20 8.70 14.20
N GLY A 110 4.52 8.65 14.41
CA GLY A 110 5.12 7.73 15.38
C GLY A 110 5.27 6.29 14.90
N ILE A 111 5.21 6.06 13.61
CA ILE A 111 5.42 4.73 13.02
C ILE A 111 6.90 4.57 12.72
N TRP A 112 7.56 3.65 13.44
CA TRP A 112 9.01 3.48 13.30
C TRP A 112 9.40 2.38 12.32
N THR A 113 8.51 1.43 12.03
CA THR A 113 8.79 0.35 11.08
C THR A 113 7.63 0.17 10.13
N LEU A 114 7.94 0.14 8.83
CA LEU A 114 7.00 -0.19 7.78
C LEU A 114 7.39 -1.54 7.18
N GLN A 115 6.40 -2.38 6.89
CA GLN A 115 6.62 -3.63 6.18
C GLN A 115 5.72 -3.72 4.95
N ALA A 116 6.09 -4.59 4.03
CA ALA A 116 5.28 -4.91 2.85
C ALA A 116 5.44 -6.38 2.53
N SER A 117 4.35 -7.04 2.18
CA SER A 117 4.36 -8.41 1.67
C SER A 117 4.03 -8.33 0.18
N ILE A 118 4.95 -8.79 -0.67
CA ILE A 118 4.86 -8.58 -2.11
C ILE A 118 5.05 -9.91 -2.81
N PHE A 119 4.19 -10.20 -3.79
CA PHE A 119 4.40 -11.37 -4.64
C PHE A 119 5.68 -11.19 -5.45
N PRO A 120 6.55 -12.22 -5.53
CA PRO A 120 7.79 -12.11 -6.33
C PRO A 120 7.55 -11.74 -7.79
N GLU A 121 6.38 -12.14 -8.33
CA GLU A 121 6.00 -11.86 -9.70
C GLU A 121 5.67 -10.39 -9.94
N ASN A 122 5.36 -9.65 -8.88
CA ASN A 122 5.09 -8.22 -8.97
C ASN A 122 6.40 -7.43 -8.95
N THR A 123 7.16 -7.52 -10.03
CA THR A 123 8.50 -6.93 -10.12
C THR A 123 8.47 -5.41 -9.97
N ALA A 124 7.42 -4.76 -10.46
CA ALA A 124 7.26 -3.31 -10.33
C ALA A 124 7.18 -2.89 -8.85
N SER A 125 6.41 -3.61 -8.05
CA SER A 125 6.27 -3.34 -6.62
C SER A 125 7.56 -3.63 -5.86
N VAL A 126 8.25 -4.73 -6.19
CA VAL A 126 9.55 -5.06 -5.60
C VAL A 126 10.54 -3.91 -5.83
N GLN A 127 10.67 -3.46 -7.06
CA GLN A 127 11.58 -2.37 -7.39
C GLN A 127 11.18 -1.05 -6.73
N LEU A 128 9.89 -0.76 -6.68
CA LEU A 128 9.37 0.42 -6.02
C LEU A 128 9.81 0.47 -4.54
N HIS A 129 9.60 -0.62 -3.81
CA HIS A 129 9.94 -0.68 -2.39
C HIS A 129 11.45 -0.59 -2.16
N LEU A 130 12.24 -1.27 -2.97
CA LEU A 130 13.71 -1.18 -2.89
C LEU A 130 14.18 0.26 -3.11
N ARG A 131 13.61 0.97 -4.09
CA ARG A 131 13.96 2.36 -4.38
C ARG A 131 13.57 3.33 -3.27
N CYS A 132 12.57 2.97 -2.49
CA CYS A 132 12.10 3.79 -1.36
C CYS A 132 12.76 3.40 -0.03
N GLY A 133 13.83 2.61 -0.05
CA GLY A 133 14.64 2.30 1.12
C GLY A 133 14.18 1.09 1.92
N PHE A 134 13.30 0.26 1.37
CA PHE A 134 12.96 -1.01 1.98
C PHE A 134 14.04 -2.04 1.66
N ARG A 135 14.26 -2.97 2.58
CA ARG A 135 15.16 -4.11 2.36
C ARG A 135 14.34 -5.40 2.34
N GLU A 136 14.80 -6.38 1.62
CA GLU A 136 14.19 -7.70 1.65
C GLU A 136 14.62 -8.41 2.93
N VAL A 137 13.64 -8.81 3.73
CA VAL A 137 13.87 -9.57 4.97
C VAL A 137 13.96 -11.06 4.68
N GLY A 138 13.08 -11.54 3.81
CA GLY A 138 13.04 -12.96 3.46
C GLY A 138 11.88 -13.32 2.55
N ARG A 139 11.80 -14.61 2.24
CA ARG A 139 10.79 -15.17 1.38
C ARG A 139 9.96 -16.17 2.17
N ARG A 140 8.65 -16.07 2.07
CA ARG A 140 7.71 -17.03 2.66
C ARG A 140 7.23 -17.95 1.55
N GLU A 141 7.69 -19.18 1.58
CA GLU A 141 7.36 -20.14 0.53
C GLU A 141 5.95 -20.67 0.72
N ARG A 142 5.13 -20.59 -0.35
CA ARG A 142 3.79 -21.16 -0.41
C ARG A 142 2.98 -20.81 0.83
N ILE A 143 3.00 -19.53 1.17
CA ILE A 143 2.42 -19.04 2.44
C ILE A 143 0.88 -19.11 2.42
N ALA A 144 0.28 -18.97 1.25
CA ALA A 144 -1.17 -19.00 1.09
C ALA A 144 -1.54 -19.31 -0.37
N MET A 145 -2.82 -19.57 -0.59
CA MET A 145 -3.33 -19.95 -1.89
C MET A 145 -4.16 -18.82 -2.48
N LEU A 146 -3.93 -18.52 -3.75
CA LEU A 146 -4.75 -17.56 -4.51
C LEU A 146 -5.31 -18.29 -5.72
N ASN A 147 -6.64 -18.36 -5.82
CA ASN A 147 -7.33 -19.02 -6.93
C ASN A 147 -6.81 -20.44 -7.19
N GLY A 148 -6.61 -21.20 -6.11
CA GLY A 148 -6.16 -22.59 -6.20
C GLY A 148 -4.67 -22.80 -6.40
N VAL A 149 -3.87 -21.72 -6.43
CA VAL A 149 -2.42 -21.79 -6.64
C VAL A 149 -1.69 -21.31 -5.39
N TRP A 150 -0.77 -22.14 -4.89
CA TRP A 150 0.11 -21.73 -3.79
C TRP A 150 1.05 -20.63 -4.24
N ARG A 151 1.15 -19.58 -3.43
CA ARG A 151 1.95 -18.41 -3.76
C ARG A 151 2.96 -18.11 -2.65
N ASP A 152 4.14 -17.68 -3.08
CA ASP A 152 5.15 -17.15 -2.17
C ASP A 152 4.92 -15.65 -1.98
N THR A 153 5.43 -15.10 -0.86
CA THR A 153 5.55 -13.66 -0.70
C THR A 153 6.97 -13.32 -0.27
N LEU A 154 7.43 -12.15 -0.68
CA LEU A 154 8.64 -11.54 -0.17
C LEU A 154 8.25 -10.55 0.91
N LEU A 155 8.94 -10.60 2.05
CA LEU A 155 8.73 -9.65 3.13
C LEU A 155 9.78 -8.55 3.03
N PHE A 156 9.33 -7.32 2.94
CA PHE A 156 10.18 -6.12 2.92
C PHE A 156 9.95 -5.31 4.17
N GLU A 157 10.97 -4.58 4.58
CA GLU A 157 10.92 -3.78 5.78
C GLU A 157 11.72 -2.50 5.61
N ARG A 158 11.22 -1.40 6.16
CA ARG A 158 11.95 -0.14 6.28
C ARG A 158 11.90 0.33 7.72
N ARG A 159 13.06 0.49 8.35
CA ARG A 159 13.15 1.06 9.70
C ARG A 159 13.43 2.55 9.59
N SER A 160 12.61 3.38 10.24
CA SER A 160 12.84 4.82 10.32
C SER A 160 14.21 5.10 10.93
N ARG A 161 14.87 6.14 10.43
CA ARG A 161 16.15 6.63 10.98
C ARG A 161 15.98 7.89 11.82
N THR A 162 14.74 8.37 11.94
CA THR A 162 14.44 9.59 12.68
C THR A 162 13.74 9.33 14.02
N ILE A 163 13.24 8.13 14.21
CA ILE A 163 12.58 7.72 15.46
C ILE A 163 13.36 6.56 16.09
#